data_c3edd9257bd43c2ca3e30e3c73a5eca9
#
_entry.id   c3edd9257bd43c2ca3e30e3c73a5eca9
#
_cell.length_a   1.000
_cell.length_b   1.000
_cell.length_c   1.000
_cell.angle_alpha   90.00
_cell.angle_beta   90.00
_cell.angle_gamma   90.00
#
_symmetry.space_group_name_H-M   'P 1'
#
loop_
_entity.id
_entity.type
_entity.pdbx_description
1 polymer ?
#
loop_
_entity_poly.entity_id
_entity_poly.type
_entity_poly.pdbx_seq_one_letter_code
_entity_poly.pdbx_strand_id
1 'polypeptide(L)'
;MDFCCFYFPLFCIHWLMGNYYYTVTFDDVLLGSRPYTVLCSTDGKHARVVGSDNIPKGYNKFSYTATAFFIDREGRMGTNRHVAYPWDKAYMNPETEDMLRQAIEEFLEELIPTKEVRTDSDLTLLASSPVGNVLIEKALGESPRQRVKSLNALINRVRQTKYTISGASDYISVGYPGQNYTHYDDFERCYVVKASETDEKDIAILQLNKKKTPSDIEYIFDVKQFNTEKLKPLEEKLYTIGYPAGAYRAVEKTNHSLEPDIRETMCSKVPGRYDFEFQGEAVGGASGSPIFNKHGELVGVLWGGWKMGSTLGLACQARYLKEMYEEEVGL
;
A
#
# COMPACT_ATOMS: atom_id res chain seq x y z
N MET A 1 3.52 16.15 37.91
CA MET A 1 3.87 15.66 36.57
C MET A 1 2.92 16.36 35.61
N ASP A 2 3.42 17.36 34.93
CA ASP A 2 2.56 18.24 34.14
C ASP A 2 2.07 17.55 32.89
N PHE A 3 0.82 17.15 32.89
CA PHE A 3 0.10 16.58 31.75
C PHE A 3 -0.01 17.54 30.55
N CYS A 4 0.36 18.79 30.67
CA CYS A 4 0.30 19.79 29.62
C CYS A 4 1.21 19.54 28.43
N CYS A 5 2.32 18.81 28.58
CA CYS A 5 3.25 18.56 27.47
C CYS A 5 2.80 17.50 26.47
N PHE A 6 1.80 16.68 26.80
CA PHE A 6 1.35 15.57 25.94
C PHE A 6 0.19 15.90 24.99
N TYR A 7 -0.47 17.05 25.18
CA TYR A 7 -1.58 17.43 24.27
C TYR A 7 -1.13 17.96 22.91
N PHE A 8 0.09 18.45 22.80
CA PHE A 8 0.60 19.07 21.57
C PHE A 8 0.85 18.11 20.40
N PRO A 9 1.39 16.90 20.57
CA PRO A 9 1.66 16.02 19.44
C PRO A 9 0.42 15.41 18.79
N LEU A 10 -0.73 15.37 19.46
CA LEU A 10 -1.94 14.70 18.95
C LEU A 10 -2.43 15.28 17.63
N PHE A 11 -2.39 16.59 17.49
CA PHE A 11 -2.94 17.26 16.30
C PHE A 11 -2.07 17.17 15.05
N CYS A 12 -0.79 16.80 15.18
CA CYS A 12 0.09 16.63 14.03
C CYS A 12 0.10 15.22 13.42
N ILE A 13 -0.66 14.28 14.02
CA ILE A 13 -0.75 12.89 13.61
C ILE A 13 -2.03 12.69 12.80
N HIS A 14 -1.92 12.11 11.62
CA HIS A 14 -3.01 12.01 10.69
C HIS A 14 -3.32 10.59 10.32
N TRP A 15 -4.60 10.27 10.27
CA TRP A 15 -5.06 9.01 9.68
C TRP A 15 -4.87 9.07 8.17
N LEU A 16 -4.03 8.20 7.67
CA LEU A 16 -3.78 8.08 6.26
C LEU A 16 -4.62 6.96 5.67
N MET A 17 -5.21 7.24 4.52
CA MET A 17 -5.95 6.27 3.74
C MET A 17 -5.54 6.37 2.28
N GLY A 18 -5.36 5.23 1.64
CA GLY A 18 -5.05 5.17 0.23
C GLY A 18 -5.77 4.07 -0.50
N ASN A 19 -5.95 4.27 -1.79
CA ASN A 19 -6.38 3.26 -2.73
C ASN A 19 -5.31 3.04 -3.79
N TYR A 20 -5.14 1.80 -4.19
CA TYR A 20 -4.23 1.38 -5.23
C TYR A 20 -4.83 0.23 -6.03
N TYR A 21 -4.22 -0.09 -7.14
CA TYR A 21 -4.61 -1.22 -7.97
C TYR A 21 -3.36 -1.86 -8.58
N TYR A 22 -3.49 -3.13 -8.92
CA TYR A 22 -2.47 -3.78 -9.73
C TYR A 22 -2.85 -3.70 -11.21
N THR A 23 -1.83 -3.78 -12.05
CA THR A 23 -1.97 -3.95 -13.48
C THR A 23 -1.20 -5.19 -13.92
N VAL A 24 -1.74 -5.91 -14.88
CA VAL A 24 -1.06 -7.04 -15.52
C VAL A 24 -0.89 -6.77 -17.01
N THR A 25 0.34 -6.95 -17.48
CA THR A 25 0.68 -6.85 -18.91
C THR A 25 1.18 -8.20 -19.38
N PHE A 26 0.63 -8.69 -20.47
CA PHE A 26 1.00 -9.96 -21.07
C PHE A 26 2.00 -9.77 -22.21
N ASP A 27 2.96 -10.70 -22.34
CA ASP A 27 3.98 -10.65 -23.40
C ASP A 27 3.42 -11.11 -24.76
N ASP A 28 2.24 -11.75 -24.81
CA ASP A 28 1.65 -12.20 -26.07
C ASP A 28 0.86 -11.09 -26.77
N VAL A 29 1.22 -10.83 -28.02
CA VAL A 29 0.60 -9.80 -28.87
C VAL A 29 -0.91 -10.00 -29.11
N LEU A 30 -1.43 -11.22 -28.97
CA LEU A 30 -2.87 -11.51 -29.09
C LEU A 30 -3.68 -10.98 -27.90
N LEU A 31 -3.04 -10.79 -26.74
CA LEU A 31 -3.64 -10.22 -25.56
C LEU A 31 -3.51 -8.69 -25.51
N GLY A 32 -2.78 -8.12 -26.46
CA GLY A 32 -2.53 -6.70 -26.59
C GLY A 32 -1.42 -6.21 -25.63
N SER A 33 -0.90 -5.02 -25.94
CA SER A 33 0.16 -4.38 -25.15
C SER A 33 -0.39 -3.47 -24.03
N ARG A 34 -1.70 -3.34 -23.89
CA ARG A 34 -2.30 -2.51 -22.85
C ARG A 34 -2.34 -3.27 -21.54
N PRO A 35 -2.00 -2.62 -20.41
CA PRO A 35 -2.16 -3.22 -19.11
C PRO A 35 -3.65 -3.43 -18.78
N TYR A 36 -3.95 -4.55 -18.16
CA TYR A 36 -5.26 -4.86 -17.58
C TYR A 36 -5.24 -4.48 -16.12
N THR A 37 -6.34 -3.93 -15.60
CA THR A 37 -6.48 -3.59 -14.18
C THR A 37 -6.89 -4.81 -13.37
N VAL A 38 -6.29 -4.98 -12.19
CA VAL A 38 -6.69 -6.01 -11.23
C VAL A 38 -7.36 -5.33 -10.05
N LEU A 39 -8.60 -5.74 -9.78
CA LEU A 39 -9.45 -5.22 -8.72
C LEU A 39 -9.63 -6.27 -7.62
N CYS A 40 -9.89 -5.82 -6.40
CA CYS A 40 -10.19 -6.65 -5.25
C CYS A 40 -11.70 -6.75 -5.06
N SER A 41 -12.21 -7.92 -4.69
CA SER A 41 -13.60 -8.06 -4.26
C SER A 41 -13.87 -7.25 -2.96
N THR A 42 -15.11 -6.85 -2.76
CA THR A 42 -15.49 -6.03 -1.59
C THR A 42 -15.33 -6.76 -0.25
N ASP A 43 -15.24 -8.09 -0.26
CA ASP A 43 -14.93 -8.90 0.92
C ASP A 43 -13.41 -9.16 1.11
N GLY A 44 -12.58 -8.65 0.20
CA GLY A 44 -11.13 -8.77 0.26
C GLY A 44 -10.54 -10.15 -0.05
N LYS A 45 -11.38 -11.11 -0.52
CA LYS A 45 -10.96 -12.53 -0.66
C LYS A 45 -10.55 -12.94 -2.07
N HIS A 46 -10.99 -12.18 -3.06
CA HIS A 46 -10.78 -12.50 -4.47
C HIS A 46 -10.27 -11.28 -5.22
N ALA A 47 -9.57 -11.51 -6.31
CA ALA A 47 -9.24 -10.47 -7.27
C ALA A 47 -9.83 -10.81 -8.64
N ARG A 48 -9.96 -9.81 -9.51
CA ARG A 48 -10.41 -9.96 -10.88
C ARG A 48 -9.63 -9.06 -11.81
N VAL A 49 -9.20 -9.60 -12.94
CA VAL A 49 -8.61 -8.85 -14.03
C VAL A 49 -9.73 -8.26 -14.90
N VAL A 50 -9.65 -6.97 -15.20
CA VAL A 50 -10.64 -6.27 -16.03
C VAL A 50 -9.92 -5.52 -17.15
N GLY A 51 -10.52 -5.56 -18.35
CA GLY A 51 -10.01 -4.89 -19.55
C GLY A 51 -10.59 -3.50 -19.79
N SER A 52 -11.43 -2.99 -18.90
CA SER A 52 -12.11 -1.70 -19.03
C SER A 52 -12.00 -0.89 -17.75
N ASP A 53 -12.20 0.43 -17.84
CA ASP A 53 -12.22 1.34 -16.70
C ASP A 53 -13.48 1.19 -15.83
N ASN A 54 -14.46 0.40 -16.26
CA ASN A 54 -15.67 0.12 -15.50
C ASN A 54 -15.40 -0.91 -14.40
N ILE A 55 -15.59 -0.50 -13.16
CA ILE A 55 -15.47 -1.37 -12.00
C ILE A 55 -16.72 -2.26 -11.91
N PRO A 56 -16.59 -3.59 -12.01
CA PRO A 56 -17.73 -4.51 -11.87
C PRO A 56 -18.35 -4.42 -10.48
N LYS A 57 -19.67 -4.67 -10.38
CA LYS A 57 -20.36 -4.72 -9.09
C LYS A 57 -19.70 -5.77 -8.18
N GLY A 58 -19.42 -5.39 -6.95
CA GLY A 58 -18.79 -6.27 -5.96
C GLY A 58 -17.25 -6.25 -5.99
N TYR A 59 -16.66 -5.39 -6.82
CA TYR A 59 -15.21 -5.18 -6.87
C TYR A 59 -14.87 -3.70 -6.65
N ASN A 60 -13.69 -3.45 -6.11
CA ASN A 60 -13.11 -2.11 -5.90
C ASN A 60 -11.60 -2.16 -6.10
N LYS A 61 -10.96 -0.99 -6.08
CA LYS A 61 -9.52 -0.90 -5.91
C LYS A 61 -9.13 -1.38 -4.51
N PHE A 62 -7.89 -1.83 -4.33
CA PHE A 62 -7.37 -2.19 -3.02
C PHE A 62 -7.30 -0.94 -2.14
N SER A 63 -7.59 -1.10 -0.86
CA SER A 63 -7.55 -0.01 0.11
C SER A 63 -6.69 -0.38 1.32
N TYR A 64 -6.08 0.63 1.93
CA TYR A 64 -5.29 0.48 3.14
C TYR A 64 -5.43 1.71 4.03
N THR A 65 -5.08 1.55 5.30
CA THR A 65 -4.97 2.63 6.26
C THR A 65 -3.60 2.62 6.91
N ALA A 66 -3.11 3.80 7.30
CA ALA A 66 -1.82 4.00 7.92
C ALA A 66 -1.83 5.28 8.76
N THR A 67 -0.66 5.68 9.21
CA THR A 67 -0.42 6.91 9.96
C THR A 67 0.60 7.77 9.21
N ALA A 68 0.45 9.09 9.26
CA ALA A 68 1.44 10.06 8.83
C ALA A 68 1.51 11.22 9.84
N PHE A 69 2.59 11.99 9.82
CA PHE A 69 2.79 13.13 10.72
C PHE A 69 3.54 14.26 10.03
N PHE A 70 3.18 15.50 10.30
CA PHE A 70 3.86 16.65 9.71
C PHE A 70 5.30 16.82 10.22
N ILE A 71 6.19 17.12 9.28
CA ILE A 71 7.63 17.34 9.52
C ILE A 71 8.08 18.76 9.17
N ASP A 72 7.24 19.54 8.48
CA ASP A 72 7.47 20.95 8.20
C ASP A 72 6.16 21.73 8.00
N ARG A 73 6.27 23.04 7.73
CA ARG A 73 5.13 23.94 7.47
C ARG A 73 4.69 23.97 6.01
N GLU A 74 5.39 23.26 5.14
CA GLU A 74 5.08 23.14 3.70
C GLU A 74 4.21 21.92 3.39
N GLY A 75 3.63 21.31 4.41
CA GLY A 75 2.72 20.18 4.30
C GLY A 75 3.41 18.85 4.00
N ARG A 76 4.73 18.75 4.25
CA ARG A 76 5.42 17.47 4.16
C ARG A 76 5.16 16.64 5.41
N MET A 77 5.01 15.35 5.20
CA MET A 77 4.68 14.37 6.24
C MET A 77 5.61 13.15 6.14
N GLY A 78 6.06 12.66 7.29
CA GLY A 78 6.76 11.38 7.40
C GLY A 78 5.78 10.21 7.47
N THR A 79 6.13 9.10 6.84
CA THR A 79 5.45 7.80 6.88
C THR A 79 6.40 6.69 6.42
N ASN A 80 5.89 5.50 6.13
CA ASN A 80 6.68 4.39 5.61
C ASN A 80 6.68 4.28 4.07
N ARG A 81 7.70 3.63 3.53
CA ARG A 81 7.78 3.30 2.10
C ARG A 81 6.66 2.35 1.67
N HIS A 82 6.36 1.30 2.48
CA HIS A 82 5.27 0.38 2.16
C HIS A 82 3.88 1.06 2.20
N VAL A 83 3.75 2.18 2.90
CA VAL A 83 2.55 3.02 2.88
C VAL A 83 2.48 3.84 1.59
N ALA A 84 3.61 4.35 1.12
CA ALA A 84 3.71 5.08 -0.15
C ALA A 84 3.53 4.17 -1.37
N TYR A 85 4.03 2.93 -1.29
CA TYR A 85 4.03 1.94 -2.37
C TYR A 85 3.53 0.56 -1.88
N PRO A 86 2.25 0.45 -1.48
CA PRO A 86 1.71 -0.78 -0.87
C PRO A 86 1.67 -1.98 -1.84
N TRP A 87 1.83 -1.74 -3.13
CA TRP A 87 1.89 -2.77 -4.17
C TRP A 87 3.30 -3.29 -4.44
N ASP A 88 4.33 -2.75 -3.80
CA ASP A 88 5.70 -3.22 -4.02
C ASP A 88 5.83 -4.68 -3.57
N LYS A 89 6.49 -5.47 -4.42
CA LYS A 89 6.66 -6.91 -4.20
C LYS A 89 7.32 -7.23 -2.85
N ALA A 90 8.19 -6.34 -2.36
CA ALA A 90 8.85 -6.51 -1.05
C ALA A 90 7.85 -6.55 0.12
N TYR A 91 6.65 -5.96 -0.04
CA TYR A 91 5.61 -5.88 0.98
C TYR A 91 4.38 -6.74 0.68
N MET A 92 4.36 -7.40 -0.48
CA MET A 92 3.26 -8.27 -0.87
C MET A 92 3.26 -9.53 -0.03
N ASN A 93 2.17 -9.80 0.67
CA ASN A 93 2.03 -11.05 1.40
C ASN A 93 1.67 -12.22 0.47
N PRO A 94 1.95 -13.47 0.87
CA PRO A 94 1.67 -14.66 0.05
C PRO A 94 0.20 -14.81 -0.36
N GLU A 95 -0.74 -14.40 0.48
CA GLU A 95 -2.18 -14.47 0.19
C GLU A 95 -2.56 -13.54 -0.95
N THR A 96 -2.02 -12.32 -0.96
CA THR A 96 -2.21 -11.37 -2.07
C THR A 96 -1.55 -11.89 -3.35
N GLU A 97 -0.35 -12.46 -3.28
CA GLU A 97 0.33 -13.03 -4.44
C GLU A 97 -0.49 -14.18 -5.06
N ASP A 98 -1.01 -15.08 -4.24
CA ASP A 98 -1.87 -16.18 -4.67
C ASP A 98 -3.19 -15.68 -5.26
N MET A 99 -3.81 -14.70 -4.67
CA MET A 99 -5.04 -14.07 -5.15
C MET A 99 -4.84 -13.42 -6.54
N LEU A 100 -3.74 -12.71 -6.74
CA LEU A 100 -3.40 -12.10 -8.03
C LEU A 100 -3.15 -13.18 -9.10
N ARG A 101 -2.39 -14.23 -8.76
CA ARG A 101 -2.11 -15.36 -9.65
C ARG A 101 -3.40 -16.04 -10.09
N GLN A 102 -4.29 -16.35 -9.14
CA GLN A 102 -5.58 -16.97 -9.44
C GLN A 102 -6.44 -16.08 -10.36
N ALA A 103 -6.52 -14.78 -10.09
CA ALA A 103 -7.26 -13.84 -10.93
C ALA A 103 -6.74 -13.81 -12.38
N ILE A 104 -5.44 -13.91 -12.56
CA ILE A 104 -4.81 -13.96 -13.92
C ILE A 104 -5.13 -15.28 -14.61
N GLU A 105 -5.06 -16.41 -13.90
CA GLU A 105 -5.41 -17.73 -14.43
C GLU A 105 -6.89 -17.76 -14.87
N GLU A 106 -7.81 -17.29 -14.04
CA GLU A 106 -9.25 -17.19 -14.35
C GLU A 106 -9.49 -16.29 -15.57
N PHE A 107 -8.82 -15.15 -15.64
CA PHE A 107 -8.92 -14.24 -16.78
C PHE A 107 -8.44 -14.91 -18.10
N LEU A 108 -7.34 -15.63 -18.09
CA LEU A 108 -6.87 -16.37 -19.25
C LEU A 108 -7.84 -17.51 -19.63
N GLU A 109 -8.52 -18.11 -18.66
CA GLU A 109 -9.57 -19.10 -18.93
C GLU A 109 -10.84 -18.47 -19.54
N GLU A 110 -11.23 -17.27 -19.09
CA GLU A 110 -12.32 -16.49 -19.72
C GLU A 110 -12.00 -16.12 -21.17
N LEU A 111 -10.74 -15.72 -21.44
CA LEU A 111 -10.30 -15.34 -22.80
C LEU A 111 -10.21 -16.53 -23.76
N ILE A 112 -9.82 -17.68 -23.27
CA ILE A 112 -9.70 -18.93 -24.03
C ILE A 112 -10.38 -20.05 -23.23
N PRO A 113 -11.70 -20.24 -23.41
CA PRO A 113 -12.49 -21.13 -22.58
C PRO A 113 -12.26 -22.62 -22.86
N THR A 114 -11.44 -22.98 -23.85
CA THR A 114 -11.03 -24.36 -24.10
C THR A 114 -9.53 -24.56 -23.88
N LYS A 115 -9.15 -25.72 -23.33
CA LYS A 115 -7.73 -26.11 -23.15
C LYS A 115 -7.15 -26.74 -24.43
N GLU A 116 -7.99 -27.38 -25.22
CA GLU A 116 -7.62 -28.08 -26.42
C GLU A 116 -8.86 -28.24 -27.33
N VAL A 117 -8.67 -28.13 -28.62
CA VAL A 117 -9.70 -28.41 -29.64
C VAL A 117 -9.56 -29.85 -30.06
N ARG A 118 -10.57 -30.68 -29.79
CA ARG A 118 -10.69 -32.09 -30.21
C ARG A 118 -11.98 -32.35 -30.95
N THR A 119 -13.01 -31.55 -30.71
CA THR A 119 -14.39 -31.71 -31.22
C THR A 119 -14.93 -30.39 -31.76
N ASP A 120 -16.04 -30.44 -32.50
CA ASP A 120 -16.77 -29.26 -32.96
C ASP A 120 -17.33 -28.45 -31.76
N SER A 121 -17.68 -29.11 -30.66
CA SER A 121 -18.05 -28.44 -29.43
C SER A 121 -16.91 -27.56 -28.88
N ASP A 122 -15.66 -28.04 -28.89
CA ASP A 122 -14.50 -27.26 -28.45
C ASP A 122 -14.27 -26.04 -29.34
N LEU A 123 -14.48 -26.19 -30.65
CA LEU A 123 -14.43 -25.07 -31.62
C LEU A 123 -15.52 -24.04 -31.33
N THR A 124 -16.75 -24.49 -31.05
CA THR A 124 -17.86 -23.62 -30.69
C THR A 124 -17.57 -22.87 -29.39
N LEU A 125 -17.03 -23.57 -28.41
CA LEU A 125 -16.63 -22.97 -27.13
C LEU A 125 -15.50 -21.94 -27.33
N LEU A 126 -14.48 -22.26 -28.13
CA LEU A 126 -13.42 -21.32 -28.46
C LEU A 126 -13.98 -20.08 -29.17
N ALA A 127 -14.88 -20.25 -30.13
CA ALA A 127 -15.52 -19.16 -30.86
C ALA A 127 -16.44 -18.27 -29.98
N SER A 128 -16.76 -18.69 -28.78
CA SER A 128 -17.56 -17.87 -27.84
C SER A 128 -16.77 -16.71 -27.25
N SER A 129 -15.45 -16.65 -27.43
CA SER A 129 -14.60 -15.60 -26.91
C SER A 129 -13.96 -14.74 -28.01
N PRO A 130 -13.72 -13.43 -27.76
CA PRO A 130 -13.06 -12.56 -28.74
C PRO A 130 -11.67 -13.04 -29.16
N VAL A 131 -10.86 -13.51 -28.19
CA VAL A 131 -9.50 -14.04 -28.49
C VAL A 131 -9.61 -15.35 -29.27
N GLY A 132 -10.54 -16.23 -28.91
CA GLY A 132 -10.78 -17.47 -29.60
C GLY A 132 -11.15 -17.26 -31.08
N ASN A 133 -11.98 -16.29 -31.40
CA ASN A 133 -12.30 -15.92 -32.78
C ASN A 133 -11.05 -15.50 -33.56
N VAL A 134 -10.17 -14.68 -32.99
CA VAL A 134 -8.90 -14.29 -33.61
C VAL A 134 -8.00 -15.50 -33.86
N LEU A 135 -7.96 -16.46 -32.92
CA LEU A 135 -7.20 -17.71 -33.10
C LEU A 135 -7.76 -18.53 -34.28
N ILE A 136 -9.09 -18.66 -34.38
CA ILE A 136 -9.75 -19.38 -35.48
C ILE A 136 -9.46 -18.72 -36.81
N GLU A 137 -9.56 -17.38 -36.91
CA GLU A 137 -9.24 -16.62 -38.11
C GLU A 137 -7.79 -16.85 -38.57
N LYS A 138 -6.84 -16.87 -37.66
CA LYS A 138 -5.41 -17.13 -37.94
C LYS A 138 -5.17 -18.54 -38.54
N ALA A 139 -6.02 -19.49 -38.21
CA ALA A 139 -5.94 -20.85 -38.71
C ALA A 139 -6.83 -21.09 -39.97
N LEU A 140 -7.52 -20.06 -40.48
CA LEU A 140 -8.30 -20.17 -41.71
C LEU A 140 -7.38 -20.39 -42.93
N GLY A 141 -7.85 -21.23 -43.85
CA GLY A 141 -7.07 -21.59 -45.04
C GLY A 141 -6.22 -22.86 -44.93
N GLU A 142 -6.06 -23.40 -43.72
CA GLU A 142 -5.38 -24.68 -43.50
C GLU A 142 -6.33 -25.87 -43.68
N SER A 143 -5.76 -27.05 -43.96
CA SER A 143 -6.53 -28.29 -43.97
C SER A 143 -7.10 -28.57 -42.58
N PRO A 144 -8.23 -29.28 -42.41
CA PRO A 144 -8.87 -29.50 -41.12
C PRO A 144 -7.92 -30.03 -40.03
N ARG A 145 -7.09 -31.00 -40.39
CA ARG A 145 -6.13 -31.60 -39.45
C ARG A 145 -5.02 -30.61 -39.02
N GLN A 146 -4.54 -29.81 -39.98
CA GLN A 146 -3.52 -28.79 -39.72
C GLN A 146 -4.10 -27.66 -38.88
N ARG A 147 -5.33 -27.23 -39.17
CA ARG A 147 -6.06 -26.21 -38.41
C ARG A 147 -6.15 -26.55 -36.91
N VAL A 148 -6.58 -27.79 -36.59
CA VAL A 148 -6.67 -28.24 -35.20
C VAL A 148 -5.29 -28.20 -34.53
N LYS A 149 -4.24 -28.62 -35.20
CA LYS A 149 -2.87 -28.58 -34.68
C LYS A 149 -2.40 -27.15 -34.42
N SER A 150 -2.64 -26.24 -35.36
CA SER A 150 -2.28 -24.82 -35.25
C SER A 150 -3.07 -24.12 -34.11
N LEU A 151 -4.38 -24.40 -34.01
CA LEU A 151 -5.21 -23.87 -32.96
C LEU A 151 -4.71 -24.31 -31.56
N ASN A 152 -4.41 -25.59 -31.39
CA ASN A 152 -3.90 -26.10 -30.10
C ASN A 152 -2.53 -25.51 -29.77
N ALA A 153 -1.66 -25.30 -30.74
CA ALA A 153 -0.38 -24.61 -30.53
C ALA A 153 -0.59 -23.13 -30.08
N LEU A 154 -1.54 -22.42 -30.69
CA LEU A 154 -1.87 -21.04 -30.34
C LEU A 154 -2.54 -20.95 -28.97
N ILE A 155 -3.47 -21.84 -28.63
CA ILE A 155 -4.11 -21.93 -27.31
C ILE A 155 -3.04 -22.12 -26.23
N ASN A 156 -2.15 -23.09 -26.39
CA ASN A 156 -1.09 -23.37 -25.46
C ASN A 156 -0.15 -22.17 -25.29
N ARG A 157 0.20 -21.49 -26.38
CA ARG A 157 1.05 -20.31 -26.36
C ARG A 157 0.43 -19.19 -25.49
N VAL A 158 -0.86 -18.87 -25.72
CA VAL A 158 -1.54 -17.80 -24.98
C VAL A 158 -1.74 -18.18 -23.53
N ARG A 159 -2.13 -19.41 -23.22
CA ARG A 159 -2.29 -19.89 -21.81
C ARG A 159 -0.99 -19.94 -21.03
N GLN A 160 0.14 -20.10 -21.70
CA GLN A 160 1.49 -20.13 -21.09
C GLN A 160 2.22 -18.79 -21.23
N THR A 161 1.51 -17.73 -21.61
CA THR A 161 2.13 -16.41 -21.77
C THR A 161 2.74 -15.93 -20.48
N LYS A 162 3.91 -15.31 -20.59
CA LYS A 162 4.49 -14.59 -19.44
C LYS A 162 3.72 -13.29 -19.23
N TYR A 163 3.74 -12.83 -18.00
CA TYR A 163 3.13 -11.56 -17.61
C TYR A 163 3.97 -10.82 -16.60
N THR A 164 3.78 -9.52 -16.54
CA THR A 164 4.36 -8.64 -15.54
C THR A 164 3.24 -8.00 -14.74
N ILE A 165 3.35 -8.04 -13.40
CA ILE A 165 2.47 -7.35 -12.48
C ILE A 165 3.16 -6.07 -12.03
N SER A 166 2.46 -4.95 -12.11
CA SER A 166 2.85 -3.65 -11.58
C SER A 166 1.72 -3.09 -10.72
N GLY A 167 2.00 -2.12 -9.89
CA GLY A 167 0.95 -1.45 -9.12
C GLY A 167 1.00 0.05 -9.33
N ALA A 168 -0.12 0.71 -9.06
CA ALA A 168 -0.24 2.15 -9.14
C ALA A 168 -1.15 2.69 -8.04
N SER A 169 -0.82 3.87 -7.52
CA SER A 169 -1.69 4.61 -6.62
C SER A 169 -2.88 5.16 -7.39
N ASP A 170 -4.06 5.04 -6.80
CA ASP A 170 -5.22 5.80 -7.22
C ASP A 170 -5.22 7.14 -6.50
N TYR A 171 -5.12 7.10 -5.17
CA TYR A 171 -4.92 8.27 -4.35
C TYR A 171 -4.36 7.90 -2.98
N ILE A 172 -3.77 8.92 -2.34
CA ILE A 172 -3.44 8.92 -0.91
C ILE A 172 -4.09 10.18 -0.33
N SER A 173 -4.68 10.06 0.85
CA SER A 173 -5.32 11.16 1.54
C SER A 173 -5.18 11.05 3.05
N VAL A 174 -5.34 12.18 3.75
CA VAL A 174 -5.19 12.27 5.20
C VAL A 174 -6.42 12.89 5.84
N GLY A 175 -6.83 12.32 6.97
CA GLY A 175 -7.84 12.86 7.86
C GLY A 175 -7.18 13.42 9.12
N TYR A 176 -7.73 14.51 9.64
CA TYR A 176 -7.20 15.23 10.80
C TYR A 176 -7.89 14.78 12.08
N PRO A 177 -7.16 14.70 13.21
CA PRO A 177 -7.75 14.40 14.52
C PRO A 177 -8.87 15.36 14.89
N GLY A 178 -9.88 14.85 15.59
CA GLY A 178 -11.02 15.65 16.05
C GLY A 178 -12.00 16.08 14.94
N GLN A 179 -11.72 15.78 13.68
CA GLN A 179 -12.64 16.08 12.58
C GLN A 179 -13.54 14.90 12.25
N ASN A 180 -14.77 15.20 11.85
CA ASN A 180 -15.74 14.21 11.38
C ASN A 180 -15.72 14.12 9.87
N TYR A 181 -15.61 12.92 9.35
CA TYR A 181 -15.63 12.65 7.92
C TYR A 181 -16.83 11.76 7.57
N THR A 182 -17.64 12.20 6.63
CA THR A 182 -18.80 11.45 6.16
C THR A 182 -18.52 10.70 4.85
N HIS A 183 -17.58 11.23 4.07
CA HIS A 183 -17.15 10.65 2.80
C HIS A 183 -15.62 10.66 2.68
N TYR A 184 -15.09 9.73 1.90
CA TYR A 184 -13.64 9.67 1.62
C TYR A 184 -13.12 10.88 0.83
N ASP A 185 -13.99 11.57 0.09
CA ASP A 185 -13.64 12.79 -0.64
C ASP A 185 -13.44 14.02 0.27
N ASP A 186 -13.87 13.91 1.54
CA ASP A 186 -13.65 14.96 2.54
C ASP A 186 -12.19 14.97 3.05
N PHE A 187 -11.42 13.89 2.80
CA PHE A 187 -10.02 13.81 3.19
C PHE A 187 -9.12 14.65 2.28
N GLU A 188 -8.09 15.25 2.84
CA GLU A 188 -7.15 16.06 2.07
C GLU A 188 -6.17 15.19 1.29
N ARG A 189 -6.08 15.43 -0.03
CA ARG A 189 -5.21 14.66 -0.92
C ARG A 189 -3.75 15.03 -0.73
N CYS A 190 -2.90 14.00 -0.80
CA CYS A 190 -1.46 14.14 -0.79
C CYS A 190 -0.80 13.22 -1.83
N TYR A 191 0.47 13.41 -2.06
CA TYR A 191 1.27 12.64 -3.00
C TYR A 191 2.62 12.27 -2.40
N VAL A 192 3.26 11.26 -2.97
CA VAL A 192 4.61 10.83 -2.58
C VAL A 192 5.62 11.81 -3.16
N VAL A 193 6.41 12.45 -2.30
CA VAL A 193 7.53 13.32 -2.69
C VAL A 193 8.78 12.49 -2.87
N LYS A 194 9.09 11.66 -1.87
CA LYS A 194 10.27 10.80 -1.87
C LYS A 194 10.03 9.56 -1.03
N ALA A 195 10.62 8.46 -1.42
CA ALA A 195 10.67 7.25 -0.61
C ALA A 195 12.06 6.62 -0.72
N SER A 196 12.43 5.81 0.26
CA SER A 196 13.71 5.10 0.23
C SER A 196 13.78 4.16 -0.98
N GLU A 197 14.97 3.93 -1.49
CA GLU A 197 15.20 3.04 -2.63
C GLU A 197 15.03 1.57 -2.26
N THR A 198 15.26 1.24 -0.99
CA THR A 198 15.21 -0.13 -0.46
C THR A 198 14.19 -0.24 0.66
N ASP A 199 13.65 -1.44 0.85
CA ASP A 199 12.74 -1.81 1.93
C ASP A 199 13.41 -1.83 3.32
N GLU A 200 14.73 -1.97 3.37
CA GLU A 200 15.50 -1.94 4.63
C GLU A 200 15.35 -0.62 5.42
N LYS A 201 15.12 0.48 4.71
CA LYS A 201 14.90 1.82 5.30
C LYS A 201 13.44 2.24 5.21
N ASP A 202 12.50 1.43 5.30
CA ASP A 202 11.07 1.62 5.11
C ASP A 202 10.49 2.99 5.52
N ILE A 203 10.89 4.04 4.82
CA ILE A 203 10.55 5.46 5.06
C ILE A 203 10.13 6.14 3.77
N ALA A 204 9.18 7.08 3.88
CA ALA A 204 8.75 7.95 2.79
C ALA A 204 8.35 9.34 3.30
N ILE A 205 8.39 10.31 2.41
CA ILE A 205 7.85 11.66 2.58
C ILE A 205 6.68 11.84 1.64
N LEU A 206 5.53 12.17 2.21
CA LEU A 206 4.34 12.63 1.49
C LEU A 206 4.26 14.15 1.58
N GLN A 207 3.49 14.78 0.68
CA GLN A 207 3.15 16.19 0.78
C GLN A 207 1.69 16.43 0.41
N LEU A 208 1.03 17.31 1.15
CA LEU A 208 -0.30 17.79 0.80
C LEU A 208 -0.29 18.46 -0.58
N ASN A 209 -1.36 18.27 -1.36
CA ASN A 209 -1.49 18.95 -2.65
C ASN A 209 -1.43 20.49 -2.53
N LYS A 210 -1.91 21.04 -1.41
CA LYS A 210 -1.86 22.48 -1.10
C LYS A 210 -0.46 22.97 -0.72
N LYS A 211 0.52 22.08 -0.50
CA LYS A 211 1.89 22.43 -0.10
C LYS A 211 1.97 23.35 1.13
N LYS A 212 1.07 23.12 2.08
CA LYS A 212 0.99 23.94 3.29
C LYS A 212 0.36 23.11 4.41
N THR A 213 1.01 23.06 5.57
CA THR A 213 0.42 22.55 6.80
C THR A 213 -0.74 23.43 7.24
N PRO A 214 -1.92 22.88 7.59
CA PRO A 214 -3.03 23.66 8.10
C PRO A 214 -2.63 24.54 9.28
N SER A 215 -3.18 25.75 9.35
CA SER A 215 -2.77 26.75 10.35
C SER A 215 -3.20 26.43 11.78
N ASP A 216 -4.20 25.57 11.94
CA ASP A 216 -4.69 25.04 13.21
C ASP A 216 -3.83 23.90 13.74
N ILE A 217 -2.90 23.37 12.96
CA ILE A 217 -1.89 22.42 13.40
C ILE A 217 -0.72 23.18 14.06
N GLU A 218 -0.77 23.32 15.36
CA GLU A 218 0.24 24.09 16.11
C GLU A 218 1.58 23.38 16.19
N TYR A 219 1.55 22.05 16.42
CA TYR A 219 2.76 21.22 16.56
C TYR A 219 3.11 20.48 15.27
N ILE A 220 4.40 20.38 15.01
CA ILE A 220 4.99 19.52 13.96
C ILE A 220 6.23 18.83 14.55
N PHE A 221 6.59 17.68 14.02
CA PHE A 221 7.91 17.09 14.29
C PHE A 221 8.95 17.77 13.40
N ASP A 222 9.46 18.94 13.83
CA ASP A 222 10.46 19.69 13.07
C ASP A 222 11.72 18.84 12.85
N VAL A 223 12.08 18.63 11.60
CA VAL A 223 13.24 17.82 11.20
C VAL A 223 14.52 18.26 11.89
N LYS A 224 14.68 19.56 12.17
CA LYS A 224 15.84 20.11 12.89
C LYS A 224 15.96 19.61 14.31
N GLN A 225 14.87 19.18 14.90
CA GLN A 225 14.76 18.70 16.29
C GLN A 225 14.70 17.16 16.37
N PHE A 226 14.94 16.43 15.27
CA PHE A 226 14.99 14.98 15.32
C PHE A 226 16.15 14.52 16.19
N ASN A 227 15.88 13.62 17.12
CA ASN A 227 16.91 12.94 17.87
C ASN A 227 17.52 11.84 17.01
N THR A 228 18.73 12.08 16.53
CA THR A 228 19.49 11.15 15.70
C THR A 228 20.51 10.33 16.50
N GLU A 229 20.58 10.54 17.81
CA GLU A 229 21.44 9.78 18.70
C GLU A 229 21.00 8.31 18.79
N LYS A 230 21.96 7.46 19.10
CA LYS A 230 21.69 6.03 19.24
C LYS A 230 20.96 5.77 20.55
N LEU A 231 19.73 5.23 20.44
CA LEU A 231 18.92 4.83 21.61
C LEU A 231 19.64 3.78 22.45
N LYS A 232 19.46 3.87 23.76
CA LYS A 232 19.93 2.87 24.71
C LYS A 232 18.76 2.03 25.19
N PRO A 233 18.90 0.69 25.19
CA PRO A 233 17.84 -0.20 25.64
C PRO A 233 17.46 0.07 27.09
N LEU A 234 16.15 0.14 27.35
CA LEU A 234 15.53 0.25 28.68
C LEU A 234 15.94 1.50 29.51
N GLU A 235 16.65 2.46 28.90
CA GLU A 235 17.10 3.67 29.62
C GLU A 235 16.14 4.85 29.47
N GLU A 236 15.42 4.93 28.34
CA GLU A 236 14.58 6.06 28.02
C GLU A 236 13.13 5.65 27.71
N LYS A 237 12.18 6.40 28.29
CA LYS A 237 10.77 6.29 27.91
C LYS A 237 10.55 6.93 26.56
N LEU A 238 9.90 6.18 25.70
CA LEU A 238 9.47 6.60 24.39
C LEU A 238 7.94 6.61 24.33
N TYR A 239 7.42 7.31 23.35
CA TYR A 239 5.99 7.41 23.09
C TYR A 239 5.73 7.20 21.62
N THR A 240 4.60 6.57 21.29
CA THR A 240 4.10 6.48 19.91
C THR A 240 2.66 6.93 19.85
N ILE A 241 2.29 7.57 18.75
CA ILE A 241 0.93 8.03 18.49
C ILE A 241 0.56 7.59 17.07
N GLY A 242 -0.63 7.03 16.90
CA GLY A 242 -1.08 6.60 15.57
C GLY A 242 -2.48 6.02 15.57
N TYR A 243 -2.83 5.36 14.47
CA TYR A 243 -4.15 4.80 14.23
C TYR A 243 -4.13 3.26 14.07
N PRO A 244 -3.75 2.52 15.11
CA PRO A 244 -3.74 1.06 15.07
C PRO A 244 -5.14 0.51 14.81
N ALA A 245 -5.21 -0.59 14.03
CA ALA A 245 -6.46 -1.21 13.58
C ALA A 245 -7.35 -0.33 12.67
N GLY A 246 -6.78 0.72 12.07
CA GLY A 246 -7.43 1.57 11.07
C GLY A 246 -8.79 2.10 11.53
N ALA A 247 -9.79 2.14 10.64
CA ALA A 247 -11.12 2.69 10.89
C ALA A 247 -11.84 2.08 12.10
N TYR A 248 -11.54 0.82 12.46
CA TYR A 248 -12.20 0.15 13.58
C TYR A 248 -11.95 0.85 14.92
N ARG A 249 -10.75 1.43 15.10
CA ARG A 249 -10.37 2.15 16.32
C ARG A 249 -10.19 3.65 16.13
N ALA A 250 -9.88 4.09 14.91
CA ALA A 250 -9.63 5.49 14.60
C ALA A 250 -10.89 6.37 14.76
N VAL A 251 -12.08 5.80 14.58
CA VAL A 251 -13.34 6.54 14.63
C VAL A 251 -13.97 6.36 16.01
N GLU A 252 -14.11 7.47 16.75
CA GLU A 252 -14.83 7.49 18.02
C GLU A 252 -16.31 7.19 17.79
N LYS A 253 -16.90 6.31 18.64
CA LYS A 253 -18.24 5.74 18.41
C LYS A 253 -19.39 6.73 18.63
N THR A 254 -19.16 7.74 19.46
CA THR A 254 -20.21 8.68 19.89
C THR A 254 -20.34 9.85 18.94
N ASN A 255 -19.23 10.43 18.50
CA ASN A 255 -19.20 11.63 17.68
C ASN A 255 -18.59 11.43 16.29
N HIS A 256 -18.12 10.22 15.98
CA HIS A 256 -17.47 9.87 14.72
C HIS A 256 -16.22 10.70 14.38
N SER A 257 -15.57 11.30 15.40
CA SER A 257 -14.30 11.99 15.19
C SER A 257 -13.13 11.01 15.04
N LEU A 258 -12.08 11.43 14.34
CA LEU A 258 -10.84 10.67 14.27
C LEU A 258 -10.02 10.89 15.55
N GLU A 259 -9.65 9.82 16.21
CA GLU A 259 -8.85 9.86 17.43
C GLU A 259 -7.66 8.91 17.37
N PRO A 260 -6.42 9.40 17.51
CA PRO A 260 -5.24 8.56 17.55
C PRO A 260 -5.07 7.91 18.93
N ASP A 261 -4.49 6.71 18.97
CA ASP A 261 -4.02 6.06 20.19
C ASP A 261 -2.65 6.59 20.59
N ILE A 262 -2.46 6.82 21.90
CA ILE A 262 -1.16 7.14 22.51
C ILE A 262 -0.69 5.95 23.33
N ARG A 263 0.58 5.60 23.21
CA ARG A 263 1.20 4.52 23.97
C ARG A 263 2.59 4.92 24.48
N GLU A 264 2.90 4.56 25.72
CA GLU A 264 4.26 4.58 26.24
C GLU A 264 4.99 3.31 25.80
N THR A 265 6.25 3.44 25.46
CA THR A 265 7.11 2.34 25.02
C THR A 265 8.57 2.58 25.42
N MET A 266 9.46 1.68 25.07
CA MET A 266 10.90 1.82 25.23
C MET A 266 11.64 0.91 24.24
N CYS A 267 12.87 1.27 23.91
CA CYS A 267 13.75 0.45 23.07
C CYS A 267 14.07 -0.86 23.79
N SER A 268 13.87 -2.00 23.13
CA SER A 268 14.03 -3.34 23.73
C SER A 268 15.45 -3.86 23.69
N LYS A 269 16.22 -3.51 22.66
CA LYS A 269 17.61 -3.95 22.46
C LYS A 269 18.43 -2.89 21.74
N VAL A 270 19.75 -3.07 21.70
CA VAL A 270 20.66 -2.19 20.96
C VAL A 270 20.18 -2.02 19.52
N PRO A 271 19.96 -0.79 19.05
CA PRO A 271 19.51 -0.53 17.68
C PRO A 271 20.40 -1.13 16.62
N GLY A 272 19.79 -1.67 15.57
CA GLY A 272 20.45 -2.13 14.37
C GLY A 272 21.00 -0.99 13.50
N ARG A 273 21.31 -1.32 12.24
CA ARG A 273 21.81 -0.32 11.29
C ARG A 273 20.72 0.67 10.89
N TYR A 274 19.54 0.18 10.55
CA TYR A 274 18.43 0.98 10.01
C TYR A 274 17.28 1.15 10.98
N ASP A 275 17.06 0.17 11.85
CA ASP A 275 15.91 0.04 12.72
C ASP A 275 16.29 -0.14 14.19
N PHE A 276 15.29 -0.05 15.03
CA PHE A 276 15.30 -0.49 16.42
C PHE A 276 14.01 -1.22 16.77
N GLU A 277 14.12 -2.07 17.77
CA GLU A 277 12.99 -2.80 18.34
C GLU A 277 12.50 -2.11 19.58
N PHE A 278 11.19 -2.02 19.74
CA PHE A 278 10.56 -1.41 20.90
C PHE A 278 9.47 -2.30 21.50
N GLN A 279 9.15 -2.06 22.78
CA GLN A 279 8.06 -2.75 23.47
C GLN A 279 6.72 -2.17 23.00
N GLY A 280 5.91 -2.97 22.32
CA GLY A 280 4.59 -2.54 21.86
C GLY A 280 4.14 -3.34 20.63
N GLU A 281 2.86 -3.59 20.58
CA GLU A 281 2.25 -4.30 19.47
C GLU A 281 2.14 -3.39 18.24
N ALA A 282 2.59 -3.86 17.10
CA ALA A 282 2.37 -3.22 15.81
C ALA A 282 1.24 -3.95 15.09
N VAL A 283 0.14 -3.26 14.86
CA VAL A 283 -1.02 -3.75 14.11
C VAL A 283 -1.27 -2.89 12.88
N GLY A 284 -2.00 -3.43 11.89
CA GLY A 284 -2.32 -2.69 10.66
C GLY A 284 -2.93 -1.32 10.97
N GLY A 285 -2.52 -0.29 10.23
CA GLY A 285 -2.88 1.11 10.46
C GLY A 285 -1.87 1.88 11.33
N ALA A 286 -1.08 1.20 12.18
CA ALA A 286 -0.03 1.84 12.97
C ALA A 286 1.23 2.18 12.15
N SER A 287 1.42 1.60 10.98
CA SER A 287 2.53 1.93 10.08
C SER A 287 2.59 3.43 9.80
N GLY A 288 3.78 4.02 9.91
CA GLY A 288 4.01 5.45 9.77
C GLY A 288 3.83 6.24 11.07
N SER A 289 3.49 5.59 12.20
CA SER A 289 3.40 6.27 13.50
C SER A 289 4.76 6.79 13.94
N PRO A 290 4.86 8.06 14.41
CA PRO A 290 6.09 8.58 14.99
C PRO A 290 6.36 7.91 16.35
N ILE A 291 7.64 7.65 16.61
CA ILE A 291 8.14 7.32 17.95
C ILE A 291 9.02 8.46 18.39
N PHE A 292 8.76 9.01 19.59
CA PHE A 292 9.44 10.19 20.10
C PHE A 292 9.77 10.05 21.59
N ASN A 293 10.73 10.84 22.05
CA ASN A 293 11.14 10.85 23.44
C ASN A 293 10.29 11.84 24.27
N LYS A 294 10.56 11.93 25.57
CA LYS A 294 9.86 12.83 26.50
C LYS A 294 10.00 14.33 26.18
N HIS A 295 10.92 14.70 25.29
CA HIS A 295 11.13 16.08 24.84
C HIS A 295 10.35 16.40 23.55
N GLY A 296 9.61 15.42 23.00
CA GLY A 296 8.89 15.56 21.74
C GLY A 296 9.79 15.38 20.50
N GLU A 297 11.05 15.00 20.67
CA GLU A 297 11.98 14.79 19.56
C GLU A 297 11.73 13.43 18.91
N LEU A 298 11.56 13.40 17.60
CA LEU A 298 11.37 12.17 16.84
C LEU A 298 12.62 11.30 16.92
N VAL A 299 12.46 10.03 17.28
CA VAL A 299 13.53 9.03 17.32
C VAL A 299 13.35 7.94 16.25
N GLY A 300 12.14 7.74 15.77
CA GLY A 300 11.86 6.73 14.72
C GLY A 300 10.46 6.79 14.15
N VAL A 301 10.24 5.96 13.13
CA VAL A 301 8.96 5.76 12.44
C VAL A 301 8.61 4.28 12.50
N LEU A 302 7.49 3.95 13.12
CA LEU A 302 7.01 2.58 13.26
C LEU A 302 6.67 2.00 11.87
N TRP A 303 7.19 0.81 11.56
CA TRP A 303 6.91 0.19 10.27
C TRP A 303 6.31 -1.23 10.38
N GLY A 304 6.45 -1.91 11.50
CA GLY A 304 5.93 -3.26 11.64
C GLY A 304 6.22 -3.87 12.99
N GLY A 305 6.06 -5.18 13.09
CA GLY A 305 6.34 -5.97 14.29
C GLY A 305 6.78 -7.38 13.92
N TRP A 306 7.38 -8.07 14.86
CA TRP A 306 7.59 -9.50 14.74
C TRP A 306 6.22 -10.18 14.66
N LYS A 307 6.07 -11.30 14.13
CA LYS A 307 4.84 -12.09 13.86
C LYS A 307 3.59 -11.67 14.68
N MET A 308 2.40 -11.82 14.14
CA MET A 308 1.12 -11.59 14.84
C MET A 308 1.14 -12.18 16.25
N GLY A 309 0.77 -11.38 17.26
CA GLY A 309 0.82 -11.76 18.67
C GLY A 309 2.15 -11.48 19.39
N SER A 310 3.14 -10.88 18.70
CA SER A 310 4.34 -10.35 19.36
C SER A 310 4.04 -9.00 20.00
N THR A 311 4.54 -8.80 21.21
CA THR A 311 4.52 -7.50 21.90
C THR A 311 5.71 -6.61 21.57
N LEU A 312 6.38 -6.91 20.44
CA LEU A 312 7.57 -6.19 19.97
C LEU A 312 7.30 -5.57 18.61
N GLY A 313 7.43 -4.26 18.55
CA GLY A 313 7.34 -3.48 17.32
C GLY A 313 8.73 -3.13 16.76
N LEU A 314 8.76 -2.75 15.49
CA LEU A 314 9.94 -2.34 14.74
C LEU A 314 9.76 -0.93 14.21
N ALA A 315 10.81 -0.11 14.31
CA ALA A 315 10.80 1.26 13.83
C ALA A 315 12.11 1.59 13.09
N CYS A 316 11.99 2.29 11.98
CA CYS A 316 13.14 2.89 11.31
C CYS A 316 13.62 4.11 12.07
N GLN A 317 14.94 4.29 12.18
CA GLN A 317 15.52 5.41 12.94
C GLN A 317 15.26 6.75 12.26
N ALA A 318 14.91 7.78 13.04
CA ALA A 318 14.54 9.12 12.55
C ALA A 318 15.63 9.79 11.69
N ARG A 319 16.91 9.44 11.90
CA ARG A 319 18.03 9.98 11.10
C ARG A 319 17.86 9.75 9.60
N TYR A 320 17.27 8.62 9.19
CA TYR A 320 17.05 8.31 7.77
C TYR A 320 15.93 9.15 7.16
N LEU A 321 14.90 9.49 7.94
CA LEU A 321 13.89 10.45 7.49
C LEU A 321 14.49 11.86 7.39
N LYS A 322 15.39 12.23 8.32
CA LYS A 322 16.12 13.49 8.27
C LYS A 322 17.01 13.57 7.03
N GLU A 323 17.85 12.57 6.79
CA GLU A 323 18.70 12.47 5.59
C GLU A 323 17.87 12.62 4.31
N MET A 324 16.76 11.88 4.21
CA MET A 324 15.86 11.93 3.05
C MET A 324 15.24 13.31 2.85
N TYR A 325 14.85 13.99 3.94
CA TYR A 325 14.30 15.35 3.89
C TYR A 325 15.36 16.35 3.44
N GLU A 326 16.58 16.31 4.02
CA GLU A 326 17.69 17.20 3.66
C GLU A 326 18.06 17.07 2.19
N GLU A 327 18.12 15.85 1.66
CA GLU A 327 18.32 15.61 0.22
C GLU A 327 17.18 16.17 -0.64
N GLU A 328 15.92 16.09 -0.18
CA GLU A 328 14.75 16.57 -0.93
C GLU A 328 14.73 18.10 -1.01
N VAL A 329 15.08 18.79 0.06
CA VAL A 329 15.04 20.26 0.12
C VAL A 329 16.38 20.92 -0.29
N GLY A 330 17.40 20.13 -0.59
CA GLY A 330 18.71 20.61 -1.06
C GLY A 330 19.58 21.22 0.05
N LEU A 331 19.52 20.68 1.27
CA LEU A 331 20.32 21.07 2.44
C LEU A 331 21.54 20.19 2.61
#